data_259727fecc5fd852c591e4a03acf4d28
#
_entry.id   259727fecc5fd852c591e4a03acf4d28
#
_cell.length_a   1.000
_cell.length_b   1.000
_cell.length_c   1.000
_cell.angle_alpha   90.00
_cell.angle_beta   90.00
_cell.angle_gamma   90.00
#
_symmetry.space_group_name_H-M   'P 1'
#
loop_
_entity.id
_entity.type
_entity.pdbx_description
1 polymer ?
#
loop_
_entity_poly.entity_id
_entity_poly.type
_entity_poly.pdbx_seq_one_letter_code
_entity_poly.pdbx_strand_id
1 'polypeptide(L)'
;MLKYYTTFFAGSIIWACFVATLAAAEKPVEGPIGAFLGKPRMEVQPLFKAIRHPNVVVTLKGTVLATLGDKKLLARRSEDGGKTWDEEIIVAEPAFQGGGLTVDETTGDILAFAEDRHPPAPLSVYRSQDDGKTWQKVKATIHPDTRGNVPSMHMNEHGITLRHGKYAGRLIRAARHYGESNYPKKHWPTHYTTAIYSDDHGKTWKTSKPFSEMGTGEAGIAELSDGRLYYNSRSHWNAKKPPLRRRCAWSADGGETWTGWRIVDILPDGPQDTNYGCFAGLVRLPIAGRDILLYSNCDSPAGRKRGTVWVSFDGGKTWPLKRLVWKDPFQYSSLSAGRPGTASEGWIYMHFEGRLPQTRVARFNLSWLMAGEPTGDGAVPKIGSR
;
A
#
# COMPACT_ATOMS: atom_id res chain seq x y z
N MET A 1 46.87 56.51 60.64
CA MET A 1 47.24 55.81 59.36
C MET A 1 46.16 54.89 58.92
N LEU A 2 45.33 55.33 57.99
CA LEU A 2 44.23 54.52 57.48
C LEU A 2 44.68 53.86 56.18
N LYS A 3 44.64 52.53 56.12
CA LYS A 3 44.91 51.77 54.89
C LYS A 3 43.61 51.46 54.23
N TYR A 4 43.40 51.94 52.96
CA TYR A 4 42.31 51.58 52.11
C TYR A 4 42.67 50.29 51.33
N TYR A 5 41.76 49.28 51.39
CA TYR A 5 41.80 48.10 50.55
C TYR A 5 40.79 48.28 49.39
N THR A 6 41.27 48.27 48.17
CA THR A 6 40.47 48.31 46.97
C THR A 6 40.26 46.88 46.45
N THR A 7 39.01 46.41 46.47
CA THR A 7 38.65 45.09 45.92
C THR A 7 38.22 45.23 44.48
N PHE A 8 38.94 44.58 43.58
CA PHE A 8 38.51 44.45 42.18
C PHE A 8 37.57 43.27 42.00
N PHE A 9 36.34 43.52 41.53
CA PHE A 9 35.45 42.49 41.05
C PHE A 9 35.70 42.27 39.54
N ALA A 10 36.17 41.08 39.17
CA ALA A 10 36.25 40.65 37.79
C ALA A 10 34.91 39.98 37.42
N GLY A 11 34.08 40.68 36.63
CA GLY A 11 32.83 40.12 36.09
C GLY A 11 33.14 39.30 34.85
N SER A 12 32.96 37.97 34.94
CA SER A 12 33.03 37.08 33.76
C SER A 12 31.67 37.11 33.04
N ILE A 13 31.68 37.67 31.85
CA ILE A 13 30.53 37.65 30.93
C ILE A 13 30.55 36.27 30.21
N ILE A 14 29.64 35.38 30.57
CA ILE A 14 29.43 34.13 29.87
C ILE A 14 28.50 34.42 28.66
N TRP A 15 29.06 34.36 27.46
CA TRP A 15 28.29 34.37 26.22
C TRP A 15 27.70 32.99 26.03
N ALA A 16 26.39 32.82 26.25
CA ALA A 16 25.66 31.63 25.87
C ALA A 16 25.37 31.70 24.36
N CYS A 17 26.10 30.95 23.53
CA CYS A 17 25.75 30.72 22.15
C CYS A 17 24.50 29.86 22.10
N PHE A 18 23.36 30.49 21.81
CA PHE A 18 22.15 29.77 21.38
C PHE A 18 22.38 29.24 19.96
N VAL A 19 22.72 27.98 19.84
CA VAL A 19 22.65 27.27 18.54
C VAL A 19 21.17 26.95 18.33
N ALA A 20 20.48 27.80 17.56
CA ALA A 20 19.15 27.48 17.06
C ALA A 20 19.31 26.37 16.02
N THR A 21 19.08 25.13 16.40
CA THR A 21 18.86 24.04 15.44
C THR A 21 17.57 24.37 14.68
N LEU A 22 17.71 24.88 13.44
CA LEU A 22 16.59 24.88 12.50
C LEU A 22 16.22 23.41 12.28
N ALA A 23 15.14 22.96 12.93
CA ALA A 23 14.50 21.72 12.54
C ALA A 23 14.08 21.89 11.06
N ALA A 24 14.64 21.07 10.18
CA ALA A 24 14.17 21.03 8.79
C ALA A 24 12.67 20.74 8.84
N ALA A 25 11.87 21.62 8.22
CA ALA A 25 10.44 21.42 8.16
C ALA A 25 10.18 20.05 7.53
N GLU A 26 9.47 19.19 8.25
CA GLU A 26 9.08 17.88 7.71
C GLU A 26 8.32 18.07 6.41
N LYS A 27 8.74 17.33 5.37
CA LYS A 27 8.06 17.41 4.07
C LYS A 27 6.62 16.93 4.24
N PRO A 28 5.63 17.66 3.68
CA PRO A 28 4.24 17.28 3.83
C PRO A 28 4.00 15.90 3.19
N VAL A 29 3.24 15.05 3.86
CA VAL A 29 2.88 13.71 3.35
C VAL A 29 1.80 13.76 2.27
N GLU A 30 1.06 14.87 2.17
CA GLU A 30 0.09 15.16 1.11
C GLU A 30 0.41 16.50 0.47
N GLY A 31 0.13 16.63 -0.83
CA GLY A 31 0.44 17.82 -1.62
C GLY A 31 -0.73 18.30 -2.47
N PRO A 32 -0.51 19.33 -3.31
CA PRO A 32 -1.53 19.84 -4.21
C PRO A 32 -1.77 18.85 -5.37
N ILE A 33 -3.00 18.81 -5.88
CA ILE A 33 -3.36 17.99 -7.04
C ILE A 33 -2.54 18.33 -8.30
N GLY A 34 -2.10 19.59 -8.43
CA GLY A 34 -1.30 20.06 -9.56
C GLY A 34 -0.06 19.23 -9.83
N ALA A 35 0.56 18.64 -8.79
CA ALA A 35 1.72 17.78 -8.94
C ALA A 35 1.43 16.53 -9.82
N PHE A 36 0.21 16.00 -9.78
CA PHE A 36 -0.25 14.85 -10.55
C PHE A 36 -0.82 15.20 -11.92
N LEU A 37 -0.93 16.50 -12.23
CA LEU A 37 -1.49 17.00 -13.47
C LEU A 37 -0.38 17.44 -14.47
N GLY A 38 -0.77 18.17 -15.54
CA GLY A 38 0.11 18.64 -16.61
C GLY A 38 0.08 17.72 -17.83
N LYS A 39 1.19 17.67 -18.57
CA LYS A 39 1.27 16.82 -19.78
C LYS A 39 1.05 15.35 -19.41
N PRO A 40 0.14 14.62 -20.08
CA PRO A 40 -0.05 13.19 -19.85
C PRO A 40 1.25 12.41 -20.05
N ARG A 41 1.62 11.59 -19.08
CA ARG A 41 2.86 10.78 -19.08
C ARG A 41 2.55 9.35 -18.70
N MET A 42 3.15 8.37 -19.40
CA MET A 42 3.06 6.95 -19.07
C MET A 42 4.26 6.23 -19.66
N GLU A 43 4.92 5.43 -18.84
CA GLU A 43 6.08 4.63 -19.18
C GLU A 43 5.95 3.24 -18.56
N VAL A 44 6.43 2.21 -19.25
CA VAL A 44 6.46 0.83 -18.75
C VAL A 44 7.85 0.26 -18.99
N GLN A 45 8.42 -0.37 -17.97
CA GLN A 45 9.71 -1.04 -18.07
C GLN A 45 9.69 -2.41 -17.37
N PRO A 46 10.55 -3.36 -17.82
CA PRO A 46 10.76 -4.61 -17.09
C PRO A 46 11.44 -4.33 -15.74
N LEU A 47 11.16 -5.15 -14.72
CA LEU A 47 11.72 -4.93 -13.40
C LEU A 47 12.43 -6.17 -12.84
N PHE A 48 11.74 -7.29 -12.65
CA PHE A 48 12.34 -8.55 -12.20
C PHE A 48 12.27 -9.61 -13.31
N LYS A 49 13.29 -10.47 -13.38
CA LYS A 49 13.30 -11.66 -14.27
C LYS A 49 12.63 -12.88 -13.62
N ALA A 50 11.69 -12.64 -12.74
CA ALA A 50 10.93 -13.64 -12.03
C ALA A 50 9.48 -13.19 -11.95
N ILE A 51 8.61 -14.05 -11.49
CA ILE A 51 7.24 -13.73 -11.17
C ILE A 51 6.91 -14.25 -9.79
N ARG A 52 6.03 -13.70 -9.20
CA ARG A 52 4.93 -13.87 -8.27
C ARG A 52 4.95 -12.81 -7.20
N HIS A 53 3.76 -12.35 -6.91
CA HIS A 53 3.39 -11.47 -5.81
C HIS A 53 4.08 -10.09 -5.83
N PRO A 54 3.89 -9.31 -6.91
CA PRO A 54 4.45 -7.97 -7.01
C PRO A 54 3.82 -7.03 -5.99
N ASN A 55 4.63 -6.19 -5.37
CA ASN A 55 4.17 -5.08 -4.55
C ASN A 55 5.07 -3.85 -4.76
N VAL A 56 4.54 -2.66 -4.48
CA VAL A 56 5.28 -1.41 -4.60
C VAL A 56 4.84 -0.43 -3.51
N VAL A 57 5.81 0.26 -2.89
CA VAL A 57 5.57 1.39 -1.99
C VAL A 57 6.48 2.55 -2.35
N VAL A 58 6.16 3.75 -1.87
CA VAL A 58 7.05 4.91 -1.92
C VAL A 58 7.37 5.33 -0.50
N THR A 59 8.66 5.38 -0.16
CA THR A 59 9.16 5.71 1.17
C THR A 59 9.01 7.21 1.47
N LEU A 60 9.27 7.63 2.70
CA LEU A 60 9.26 9.07 3.06
C LEU A 60 10.29 9.89 2.27
N LYS A 61 11.40 9.28 1.88
CA LYS A 61 12.44 9.94 1.05
C LYS A 61 12.05 10.02 -0.43
N GLY A 62 10.93 9.37 -0.82
CA GLY A 62 10.48 9.31 -2.20
C GLY A 62 11.12 8.18 -3.00
N THR A 63 11.88 7.30 -2.36
CA THR A 63 12.39 6.08 -2.99
C THR A 63 11.23 5.17 -3.36
N VAL A 64 11.18 4.74 -4.61
CA VAL A 64 10.22 3.73 -5.07
C VAL A 64 10.82 2.36 -4.75
N LEU A 65 10.15 1.60 -3.92
CA LEU A 65 10.60 0.29 -3.46
C LEU A 65 9.62 -0.78 -3.94
N ALA A 66 10.04 -1.57 -4.92
CA ALA A 66 9.28 -2.67 -5.48
C ALA A 66 9.74 -3.99 -4.85
N THR A 67 8.79 -4.87 -4.51
CA THR A 67 9.07 -6.20 -3.98
C THR A 67 8.47 -7.30 -4.83
N LEU A 68 9.07 -8.47 -4.73
CA LEU A 68 8.64 -9.71 -5.38
C LEU A 68 8.98 -10.90 -4.47
N GLY A 69 8.11 -11.91 -4.38
CA GLY A 69 8.43 -13.05 -3.54
C GLY A 69 7.69 -14.34 -3.87
N ASP A 70 8.45 -15.45 -3.95
CA ASP A 70 7.94 -16.83 -4.04
C ASP A 70 8.75 -17.78 -3.14
N LYS A 71 10.08 -17.76 -3.20
CA LYS A 71 10.99 -18.51 -2.33
C LYS A 71 11.89 -17.60 -1.52
N LYS A 72 12.07 -16.40 -2.01
CA LYS A 72 12.79 -15.29 -1.38
C LYS A 72 11.92 -14.05 -1.52
N LEU A 73 11.91 -13.20 -0.52
CA LEU A 73 11.38 -11.84 -0.66
C LEU A 73 12.50 -10.95 -1.17
N LEU A 74 12.35 -10.49 -2.40
CA LEU A 74 13.29 -9.61 -3.09
C LEU A 74 12.77 -8.18 -3.11
N ALA A 75 13.67 -7.22 -3.11
CA ALA A 75 13.37 -5.81 -3.31
C ALA A 75 14.29 -5.19 -4.36
N ARG A 76 13.81 -4.18 -5.08
CA ARG A 76 14.59 -3.25 -5.90
C ARG A 76 14.17 -1.83 -5.57
N ARG A 77 15.12 -0.91 -5.58
CA ARG A 77 14.94 0.47 -5.18
C ARG A 77 15.19 1.41 -6.37
N SER A 78 14.50 2.53 -6.40
CA SER A 78 14.73 3.63 -7.32
C SER A 78 14.67 4.95 -6.55
N GLU A 79 15.75 5.71 -6.57
CA GLU A 79 15.84 7.02 -5.91
C GLU A 79 15.51 8.19 -6.87
N ASP A 80 15.33 7.90 -8.16
CA ASP A 80 15.10 8.88 -9.25
C ASP A 80 13.67 8.89 -9.81
N GLY A 81 12.70 8.43 -8.99
CA GLY A 81 11.29 8.38 -9.36
C GLY A 81 10.94 7.25 -10.34
N GLY A 82 11.66 6.15 -10.28
CA GLY A 82 11.39 4.94 -11.08
C GLY A 82 12.01 4.98 -12.48
N LYS A 83 13.01 5.83 -12.73
CA LYS A 83 13.74 5.82 -14.03
C LYS A 83 14.75 4.69 -14.07
N THR A 84 15.58 4.59 -13.04
CA THR A 84 16.59 3.53 -12.88
C THR A 84 16.34 2.75 -11.57
N TRP A 85 16.84 1.53 -11.51
CA TRP A 85 16.62 0.63 -10.40
C TRP A 85 17.92 -0.03 -9.96
N ASP A 86 18.15 -0.05 -8.66
CA ASP A 86 19.29 -0.73 -8.04
C ASP A 86 19.24 -2.25 -8.30
N GLU A 87 20.31 -2.96 -7.98
CA GLU A 87 20.36 -4.41 -7.98
C GLU A 87 19.36 -5.02 -6.98
N GLU A 88 19.07 -6.30 -7.14
CA GLU A 88 18.15 -7.03 -6.26
C GLU A 88 18.71 -7.16 -4.85
N ILE A 89 17.88 -6.83 -3.85
CA ILE A 89 18.17 -6.95 -2.43
C ILE A 89 17.34 -8.12 -1.88
N ILE A 90 17.98 -9.05 -1.16
CA ILE A 90 17.28 -10.11 -0.43
C ILE A 90 16.77 -9.53 0.91
N VAL A 91 15.46 -9.42 1.05
CA VAL A 91 14.79 -8.99 2.29
C VAL A 91 14.69 -10.14 3.28
N ALA A 92 14.31 -11.33 2.79
CA ALA A 92 14.16 -12.55 3.59
C ALA A 92 14.36 -13.81 2.74
N GLU A 93 14.97 -14.84 3.34
CA GLU A 93 15.15 -16.18 2.75
C GLU A 93 15.29 -17.23 3.86
N PRO A 94 14.52 -18.35 3.86
CA PRO A 94 13.42 -18.60 2.94
C PRO A 94 12.26 -17.64 3.19
N ALA A 95 11.48 -17.31 2.17
CA ALA A 95 10.31 -16.47 2.32
C ALA A 95 9.26 -16.76 1.25
N PHE A 96 8.04 -16.91 1.70
CA PHE A 96 6.86 -16.78 0.88
C PHE A 96 6.25 -15.41 1.17
N GLN A 97 5.91 -14.64 0.16
CA GLN A 97 5.60 -13.24 0.38
C GLN A 97 4.40 -13.02 1.31
N GLY A 98 4.63 -12.31 2.39
CA GLY A 98 3.62 -11.89 3.36
C GLY A 98 2.91 -10.59 3.00
N GLY A 99 2.60 -10.35 1.73
CA GLY A 99 1.98 -9.12 1.25
C GLY A 99 2.98 -7.97 1.06
N GLY A 100 2.48 -6.78 0.81
CA GLY A 100 3.30 -5.60 0.59
C GLY A 100 3.98 -5.07 1.85
N LEU A 101 4.95 -4.20 1.63
CA LEU A 101 5.65 -3.50 2.71
C LEU A 101 4.70 -2.53 3.45
N THR A 102 5.11 -2.10 4.63
CA THR A 102 4.44 -1.03 5.38
C THR A 102 5.47 0.04 5.72
N VAL A 103 5.28 1.26 5.25
CA VAL A 103 6.12 2.40 5.60
C VAL A 103 5.54 3.05 6.85
N ASP A 104 6.32 3.10 7.92
CA ASP A 104 5.99 3.91 9.10
C ASP A 104 6.36 5.36 8.81
N GLU A 105 5.36 6.20 8.54
CA GLU A 105 5.58 7.61 8.21
C GLU A 105 6.01 8.46 9.41
N THR A 106 5.93 7.92 10.62
CA THR A 106 6.39 8.61 11.84
C THR A 106 7.90 8.46 12.05
N THR A 107 8.44 7.27 11.77
CA THR A 107 9.86 6.96 12.02
C THR A 107 10.69 6.90 10.72
N GLY A 108 10.05 6.68 9.57
CA GLY A 108 10.70 6.37 8.31
C GLY A 108 11.09 4.91 8.15
N ASP A 109 10.83 4.07 9.15
CA ASP A 109 11.11 2.64 9.10
C ASP A 109 10.19 1.94 8.08
N ILE A 110 10.66 0.84 7.53
CA ILE A 110 9.89 0.03 6.59
C ILE A 110 9.77 -1.38 7.15
N LEU A 111 8.56 -1.89 7.23
CA LEU A 111 8.28 -3.25 7.70
C LEU A 111 7.94 -4.17 6.53
N ALA A 112 8.53 -5.36 6.54
CA ALA A 112 8.22 -6.45 5.62
C ALA A 112 7.75 -7.68 6.41
N PHE A 113 6.78 -8.39 5.85
CA PHE A 113 6.22 -9.61 6.44
C PHE A 113 6.54 -10.78 5.49
N ALA A 114 6.97 -11.90 6.04
CA ALA A 114 7.29 -13.08 5.28
C ALA A 114 6.86 -14.35 6.02
N GLU A 115 6.07 -15.17 5.37
CA GLU A 115 5.88 -16.56 5.78
C GLU A 115 7.01 -17.42 5.23
N ASP A 116 7.40 -18.50 5.92
CA ASP A 116 8.47 -19.40 5.44
C ASP A 116 8.00 -20.29 4.29
N ARG A 117 6.70 -20.45 4.11
CA ARG A 117 6.03 -21.20 3.04
C ARG A 117 4.60 -20.68 2.84
N HIS A 118 3.88 -21.27 1.90
CA HIS A 118 2.45 -20.92 1.70
C HIS A 118 1.63 -21.11 2.99
N PRO A 119 0.85 -20.09 3.41
CA PRO A 119 0.05 -20.14 4.64
C PRO A 119 -0.99 -21.29 4.66
N PRO A 120 -1.33 -21.80 5.85
CA PRO A 120 -0.87 -21.40 7.19
C PRO A 120 0.60 -21.72 7.43
N ALA A 121 1.37 -20.76 7.88
CA ALA A 121 2.82 -20.87 8.08
C ALA A 121 3.31 -19.88 9.15
N PRO A 122 4.47 -20.14 9.78
CA PRO A 122 5.11 -19.17 10.63
C PRO A 122 5.38 -17.86 9.90
N LEU A 123 5.08 -16.74 10.56
CA LEU A 123 5.27 -15.39 10.05
C LEU A 123 6.45 -14.73 10.72
N SER A 124 7.32 -14.11 9.94
CA SER A 124 8.45 -13.30 10.38
C SER A 124 8.26 -11.86 9.94
N VAL A 125 8.72 -10.92 10.76
CA VAL A 125 8.73 -9.49 10.46
C VAL A 125 10.17 -9.02 10.31
N TYR A 126 10.45 -8.28 9.26
CA TYR A 126 11.73 -7.65 8.97
C TYR A 126 11.56 -6.13 8.96
N ARG A 127 12.59 -5.41 9.39
CA ARG A 127 12.62 -3.96 9.46
C ARG A 127 13.83 -3.42 8.71
N SER A 128 13.61 -2.38 7.94
CA SER A 128 14.65 -1.53 7.39
C SER A 128 14.57 -0.14 8.01
N GLN A 129 15.71 0.41 8.43
CA GLN A 129 15.86 1.76 8.98
C GLN A 129 16.69 2.67 8.09
N ASP A 130 17.09 2.18 6.93
CA ASP A 130 17.97 2.84 5.98
C ASP A 130 17.36 2.96 4.57
N ASP A 131 16.02 3.15 4.54
CA ASP A 131 15.26 3.37 3.31
C ASP A 131 15.24 2.13 2.39
N GLY A 132 15.21 0.95 2.98
CA GLY A 132 15.10 -0.33 2.27
C GLY A 132 16.41 -0.91 1.76
N LYS A 133 17.57 -0.36 2.16
CA LYS A 133 18.90 -0.86 1.75
C LYS A 133 19.27 -2.14 2.46
N THR A 134 19.05 -2.19 3.78
CA THR A 134 19.31 -3.38 4.60
C THR A 134 18.09 -3.76 5.42
N TRP A 135 18.00 -5.03 5.81
CA TRP A 135 16.84 -5.59 6.48
C TRP A 135 17.28 -6.47 7.65
N GLN A 136 16.60 -6.33 8.77
CA GLN A 136 16.86 -7.12 9.97
C GLN A 136 15.55 -7.76 10.44
N LYS A 137 15.62 -9.05 10.79
CA LYS A 137 14.50 -9.74 11.42
C LYS A 137 14.27 -9.15 12.80
N VAL A 138 13.03 -8.77 13.10
CA VAL A 138 12.64 -8.17 14.38
C VAL A 138 11.57 -9.01 15.07
N LYS A 139 11.52 -8.90 16.41
CA LYS A 139 10.43 -9.51 17.17
C LYS A 139 9.18 -8.62 17.04
N ALA A 140 8.08 -9.23 16.61
CA ALA A 140 6.77 -8.61 16.62
C ALA A 140 5.74 -9.60 17.20
N THR A 141 4.74 -9.07 17.88
CA THR A 141 3.62 -9.87 18.41
C THR A 141 2.36 -9.53 17.61
N ILE A 142 1.73 -10.55 17.03
CA ILE A 142 0.46 -10.39 16.33
C ILE A 142 -0.61 -11.14 17.12
N HIS A 143 -1.56 -10.39 17.66
CA HIS A 143 -2.67 -10.94 18.42
C HIS A 143 -3.72 -11.54 17.48
N PRO A 144 -4.37 -12.64 17.87
CA PRO A 144 -5.45 -13.23 17.09
C PRO A 144 -6.66 -12.31 16.98
N ASP A 145 -7.53 -12.61 16.02
CA ASP A 145 -8.82 -11.97 15.87
C ASP A 145 -9.84 -12.47 16.92
N THR A 146 -11.07 -11.96 16.84
CA THR A 146 -12.15 -12.36 17.78
C THR A 146 -12.60 -13.81 17.66
N ARG A 147 -12.12 -14.55 16.65
CA ARG A 147 -12.34 -15.99 16.47
C ARG A 147 -11.15 -16.83 16.96
N GLY A 148 -10.12 -16.19 17.52
CA GLY A 148 -8.90 -16.84 17.99
C GLY A 148 -7.87 -17.17 16.90
N ASN A 149 -8.02 -16.61 15.69
CA ASN A 149 -7.14 -16.91 14.56
C ASN A 149 -6.08 -15.82 14.38
N VAL A 150 -4.82 -16.22 14.34
CA VAL A 150 -3.72 -15.33 13.91
C VAL A 150 -3.74 -15.25 12.39
N PRO A 151 -3.86 -14.05 11.80
CA PRO A 151 -3.97 -13.93 10.35
C PRO A 151 -2.62 -14.06 9.65
N SER A 152 -2.67 -14.48 8.39
CA SER A 152 -1.58 -14.40 7.42
C SER A 152 -1.57 -13.02 6.75
N MET A 153 -0.37 -12.59 6.35
CA MET A 153 -0.20 -11.36 5.56
C MET A 153 -0.12 -11.64 4.06
N HIS A 154 -0.11 -12.91 3.66
CA HIS A 154 0.12 -13.33 2.29
C HIS A 154 -0.84 -12.68 1.29
N MET A 155 -0.25 -12.12 0.24
CA MET A 155 -0.96 -11.55 -0.91
C MET A 155 -1.98 -10.45 -0.56
N ASN A 156 -1.61 -9.55 0.35
CA ASN A 156 -2.35 -8.31 0.57
C ASN A 156 -1.56 -7.12 0.00
N GLU A 157 -2.25 -6.03 -0.28
CA GLU A 157 -1.63 -4.77 -0.68
C GLU A 157 -0.75 -4.25 0.46
N HIS A 158 0.10 -3.29 0.17
CA HIS A 158 0.95 -2.65 1.18
C HIS A 158 0.13 -2.08 2.34
N GLY A 159 0.76 -2.00 3.52
CA GLY A 159 0.20 -1.29 4.66
C GLY A 159 0.41 0.22 4.55
N ILE A 160 -0.34 0.97 5.34
CA ILE A 160 -0.30 2.43 5.40
C ILE A 160 -0.12 2.90 6.84
N THR A 161 0.41 4.12 7.00
CA THR A 161 0.31 4.90 8.23
C THR A 161 -0.90 5.80 8.14
N LEU A 162 -1.77 5.79 9.14
CA LEU A 162 -2.90 6.70 9.21
C LEU A 162 -2.40 8.13 9.49
N ARG A 163 -2.97 9.09 8.77
CA ARG A 163 -2.55 10.50 8.80
C ARG A 163 -3.55 11.42 9.49
N HIS A 164 -4.81 10.97 9.57
CA HIS A 164 -5.93 11.84 9.95
C HIS A 164 -6.56 11.42 11.28
N GLY A 165 -7.03 12.44 12.03
CA GLY A 165 -7.81 12.25 13.24
C GLY A 165 -7.04 11.60 14.41
N LYS A 166 -7.78 10.98 15.31
CA LYS A 166 -7.23 10.44 16.57
C LYS A 166 -6.33 9.20 16.41
N TYR A 167 -6.34 8.59 15.23
CA TYR A 167 -5.53 7.42 14.94
C TYR A 167 -4.28 7.75 14.10
N ALA A 168 -3.95 9.02 13.93
CA ALA A 168 -2.74 9.43 13.22
C ALA A 168 -1.48 8.77 13.83
N GLY A 169 -0.63 8.23 12.97
CA GLY A 169 0.55 7.43 13.36
C GLY A 169 0.30 5.92 13.49
N ARG A 170 -0.96 5.46 13.52
CA ARG A 170 -1.29 4.02 13.50
C ARG A 170 -0.86 3.40 12.19
N LEU A 171 -0.14 2.29 12.26
CA LEU A 171 0.12 1.43 11.12
C LEU A 171 -1.08 0.49 10.93
N ILE A 172 -1.55 0.33 9.69
CA ILE A 172 -2.60 -0.64 9.37
C ILE A 172 -2.35 -1.31 8.03
N ARG A 173 -2.72 -2.57 7.93
CA ARG A 173 -2.68 -3.32 6.68
C ARG A 173 -3.76 -4.39 6.63
N ALA A 174 -4.17 -4.75 5.42
CA ALA A 174 -5.04 -5.89 5.21
C ALA A 174 -4.33 -7.20 5.59
N ALA A 175 -5.11 -8.15 6.09
CA ALA A 175 -4.69 -9.47 6.49
C ALA A 175 -5.80 -10.48 6.17
N ARG A 176 -5.50 -11.78 6.25
CA ARG A 176 -6.49 -12.82 5.95
C ARG A 176 -6.27 -14.07 6.77
N HIS A 177 -7.34 -14.84 6.95
CA HIS A 177 -7.28 -16.17 7.52
C HIS A 177 -7.50 -17.22 6.42
N TYR A 178 -6.65 -18.25 6.40
CA TYR A 178 -6.68 -19.33 5.40
C TYR A 178 -7.50 -20.56 5.81
N GLY A 179 -8.13 -20.55 6.98
CA GLY A 179 -8.73 -21.75 7.53
C GLY A 179 -7.65 -22.82 7.75
N GLU A 180 -7.94 -24.05 7.39
CA GLU A 180 -6.97 -25.15 7.52
C GLU A 180 -5.84 -25.07 6.49
N SER A 181 -6.14 -24.66 5.27
CA SER A 181 -5.20 -24.65 4.16
C SER A 181 -5.77 -23.89 2.95
N ASN A 182 -4.89 -23.49 2.02
CA ASN A 182 -5.33 -22.98 0.72
C ASN A 182 -5.73 -24.11 -0.26
N TYR A 183 -5.30 -25.33 -0.02
CA TYR A 183 -5.63 -26.48 -0.86
C TYR A 183 -5.99 -27.69 0.00
N PRO A 184 -6.92 -28.52 -0.43
CA PRO A 184 -7.75 -28.37 -1.64
C PRO A 184 -8.73 -27.19 -1.56
N LYS A 185 -9.26 -26.75 -2.71
CA LYS A 185 -10.19 -25.58 -2.84
C LYS A 185 -11.44 -25.66 -1.98
N LYS A 186 -11.79 -26.84 -1.44
CA LYS A 186 -12.91 -27.02 -0.50
C LYS A 186 -12.78 -26.15 0.76
N HIS A 187 -11.55 -25.72 1.14
CA HIS A 187 -11.30 -24.83 2.28
C HIS A 187 -11.56 -23.35 1.97
N TRP A 188 -11.60 -22.95 0.69
CA TRP A 188 -11.77 -21.54 0.32
C TRP A 188 -13.02 -20.86 0.87
N PRO A 189 -14.18 -21.52 1.02
CA PRO A 189 -15.35 -20.91 1.65
C PRO A 189 -15.13 -20.46 3.10
N THR A 190 -14.16 -21.03 3.82
CA THR A 190 -13.84 -20.69 5.21
C THR A 190 -12.80 -19.57 5.34
N HIS A 191 -12.19 -19.16 4.23
CA HIS A 191 -11.27 -18.01 4.21
C HIS A 191 -12.03 -16.71 4.49
N TYR A 192 -11.39 -15.77 5.15
CA TYR A 192 -11.92 -14.42 5.35
C TYR A 192 -10.80 -13.41 5.53
N THR A 193 -11.10 -12.17 5.28
CA THR A 193 -10.17 -11.05 5.48
C THR A 193 -10.43 -10.34 6.80
N THR A 194 -9.35 -9.77 7.32
CA THR A 194 -9.27 -8.89 8.47
C THR A 194 -8.31 -7.75 8.15
N ALA A 195 -7.97 -6.93 9.13
CA ALA A 195 -6.81 -6.06 9.13
C ALA A 195 -5.99 -6.31 10.39
N ILE A 196 -4.69 -5.98 10.35
CA ILE A 196 -3.90 -5.81 11.56
C ILE A 196 -3.47 -4.35 11.67
N TYR A 197 -3.41 -3.85 12.90
CA TYR A 197 -3.01 -2.47 13.19
C TYR A 197 -2.09 -2.41 14.41
N SER A 198 -1.20 -1.41 14.41
CA SER A 198 -0.21 -1.19 15.45
C SER A 198 -0.14 0.29 15.83
N ASP A 199 -0.13 0.56 17.13
CA ASP A 199 0.01 1.90 17.71
C ASP A 199 1.42 2.12 18.34
N ASP A 200 2.36 1.18 18.12
CA ASP A 200 3.70 1.15 18.72
C ASP A 200 4.81 0.86 17.68
N HIS A 201 4.64 1.37 16.48
CA HIS A 201 5.61 1.23 15.37
C HIS A 201 5.90 -0.22 14.98
N GLY A 202 4.87 -1.07 14.99
CA GLY A 202 4.95 -2.45 14.54
C GLY A 202 5.56 -3.45 15.51
N LYS A 203 5.70 -3.11 16.79
CA LYS A 203 6.14 -4.05 17.84
C LYS A 203 4.99 -4.99 18.20
N THR A 204 3.79 -4.44 18.38
CA THR A 204 2.58 -5.18 18.71
C THR A 204 1.48 -4.86 17.70
N TRP A 205 0.83 -5.90 17.20
CA TRP A 205 -0.26 -5.80 16.25
C TRP A 205 -1.53 -6.41 16.82
N LYS A 206 -2.61 -5.67 16.76
CA LYS A 206 -3.97 -6.15 17.05
C LYS A 206 -4.64 -6.53 15.74
N THR A 207 -5.54 -7.50 15.78
CA THR A 207 -6.33 -7.91 14.62
C THR A 207 -7.75 -7.36 14.72
N SER A 208 -8.23 -6.77 13.63
CA SER A 208 -9.60 -6.24 13.52
C SER A 208 -10.65 -7.34 13.63
N LYS A 209 -11.91 -6.96 13.82
CA LYS A 209 -13.01 -7.89 13.55
C LYS A 209 -12.92 -8.41 12.12
N PRO A 210 -13.24 -9.68 11.87
CA PRO A 210 -13.29 -10.24 10.54
C PRO A 210 -14.22 -9.44 9.61
N PHE A 211 -13.85 -9.41 8.33
CA PHE A 211 -14.72 -8.89 7.28
C PHE A 211 -16.04 -9.64 7.28
N SER A 212 -17.13 -8.99 6.95
CA SER A 212 -18.48 -9.53 7.13
C SER A 212 -18.82 -10.73 6.21
N GLU A 213 -18.07 -10.91 5.12
CA GLU A 213 -18.27 -12.02 4.18
C GLU A 213 -17.16 -13.06 4.26
N MET A 214 -17.55 -14.32 4.31
CA MET A 214 -16.63 -15.45 4.16
C MET A 214 -16.26 -15.67 2.69
N GLY A 215 -15.21 -16.44 2.44
CA GLY A 215 -14.68 -16.66 1.10
C GLY A 215 -13.94 -15.44 0.53
N THR A 216 -13.62 -14.46 1.35
CA THR A 216 -12.82 -13.29 0.96
C THR A 216 -11.33 -13.58 1.06
N GLY A 217 -10.50 -12.74 0.44
CA GLY A 217 -9.06 -13.03 0.29
C GLY A 217 -8.21 -11.78 0.23
N GLU A 218 -7.38 -11.67 -0.79
CA GLU A 218 -6.43 -10.59 -0.95
C GLU A 218 -7.11 -9.22 -0.99
N ALA A 219 -6.56 -8.27 -0.22
CA ALA A 219 -7.21 -6.98 0.00
C ALA A 219 -6.21 -5.83 0.12
N GLY A 220 -6.74 -4.61 0.00
CA GLY A 220 -6.04 -3.36 0.24
C GLY A 220 -6.88 -2.41 1.08
N ILE A 221 -6.20 -1.47 1.74
CA ILE A 221 -6.80 -0.42 2.58
C ILE A 221 -6.29 0.94 2.10
N ALA A 222 -7.19 1.91 2.06
CA ALA A 222 -6.85 3.31 1.83
C ALA A 222 -7.51 4.19 2.89
N GLU A 223 -6.77 5.17 3.43
CA GLU A 223 -7.32 6.16 4.34
C GLU A 223 -7.92 7.32 3.53
N LEU A 224 -9.12 7.76 3.87
CA LEU A 224 -9.79 8.91 3.26
C LEU A 224 -9.41 10.20 4.00
N SER A 225 -9.62 11.35 3.37
CA SER A 225 -9.26 12.67 3.90
C SER A 225 -10.00 13.04 5.21
N ASP A 226 -11.09 12.35 5.52
CA ASP A 226 -11.85 12.50 6.77
C ASP A 226 -11.43 11.48 7.86
N GLY A 227 -10.39 10.67 7.61
CA GLY A 227 -9.87 9.65 8.52
C GLY A 227 -10.62 8.32 8.49
N ARG A 228 -11.68 8.19 7.69
CA ARG A 228 -12.30 6.89 7.45
C ARG A 228 -11.40 6.04 6.56
N LEU A 229 -11.53 4.72 6.71
CA LEU A 229 -10.80 3.77 5.87
C LEU A 229 -11.75 3.15 4.85
N TYR A 230 -11.26 3.01 3.63
CA TYR A 230 -11.87 2.19 2.58
C TYR A 230 -11.13 0.88 2.46
N TYR A 231 -11.84 -0.23 2.57
CA TYR A 231 -11.34 -1.59 2.43
C TYR A 231 -11.85 -2.21 1.14
N ASN A 232 -10.96 -2.79 0.33
CA ASN A 232 -11.34 -3.47 -0.91
C ASN A 232 -10.77 -4.89 -0.94
N SER A 233 -11.63 -5.89 -0.97
CA SER A 233 -11.27 -7.30 -0.89
C SER A 233 -11.63 -8.08 -2.14
N ARG A 234 -10.75 -9.01 -2.50
CA ARG A 234 -11.04 -10.09 -3.42
C ARG A 234 -12.11 -11.00 -2.85
N SER A 235 -13.06 -11.41 -3.67
CA SER A 235 -13.88 -12.56 -3.38
C SER A 235 -13.10 -13.81 -3.79
N HIS A 236 -12.35 -14.39 -2.86
CA HIS A 236 -11.55 -15.58 -3.14
C HIS A 236 -12.42 -16.80 -3.45
N TRP A 237 -13.58 -16.89 -2.79
CA TRP A 237 -14.58 -17.91 -3.06
C TRP A 237 -16.00 -17.39 -2.76
N ASN A 238 -16.92 -17.47 -3.69
CA ASN A 238 -18.32 -17.10 -3.51
C ASN A 238 -19.26 -17.95 -4.38
N ALA A 239 -19.10 -19.28 -4.38
CA ALA A 239 -19.83 -20.21 -5.26
C ALA A 239 -19.69 -19.91 -6.78
N LYS A 240 -18.92 -19.03 -7.14
CA LYS A 240 -18.27 -18.49 -8.32
C LYS A 240 -18.97 -18.67 -9.65
N LYS A 241 -19.97 -17.85 -9.80
CA LYS A 241 -20.53 -17.57 -11.12
C LYS A 241 -20.22 -16.13 -11.49
N PRO A 242 -19.86 -15.84 -12.73
CA PRO A 242 -19.76 -14.47 -13.24
C PRO A 242 -21.07 -13.70 -13.07
N PRO A 243 -21.03 -12.38 -12.91
CA PRO A 243 -19.82 -11.56 -12.89
C PRO A 243 -19.06 -11.62 -11.57
N LEU A 244 -17.73 -11.80 -11.67
CA LEU A 244 -16.85 -11.74 -10.49
C LEU A 244 -16.58 -10.28 -10.16
N ARG A 245 -16.94 -9.86 -8.93
CA ARG A 245 -16.86 -8.47 -8.47
C ARG A 245 -16.13 -8.35 -7.15
N ARG A 246 -15.53 -7.18 -6.92
CA ARG A 246 -14.86 -6.83 -5.66
C ARG A 246 -15.88 -6.59 -4.55
N ARG A 247 -15.40 -6.72 -3.31
CA ARG A 247 -16.12 -6.42 -2.07
C ARG A 247 -15.47 -5.22 -1.41
N CYS A 248 -16.27 -4.32 -0.84
CA CYS A 248 -15.73 -3.23 -0.06
C CYS A 248 -16.48 -3.03 1.25
N ALA A 249 -15.83 -2.34 2.17
CA ALA A 249 -16.39 -1.88 3.44
C ALA A 249 -15.64 -0.63 3.90
N TRP A 250 -16.15 0.04 4.92
CA TRP A 250 -15.53 1.21 5.53
C TRP A 250 -15.33 1.01 7.02
N SER A 251 -14.35 1.71 7.57
CA SER A 251 -14.13 1.82 9.01
C SER A 251 -14.07 3.29 9.42
N ALA A 252 -14.66 3.63 10.56
CA ALA A 252 -14.59 4.94 11.20
C ALA A 252 -13.84 4.91 12.54
N ASP A 253 -13.27 3.74 12.91
CA ASP A 253 -12.61 3.50 14.19
C ASP A 253 -11.15 3.06 14.02
N GLY A 254 -10.49 3.54 12.93
CA GLY A 254 -9.08 3.26 12.67
C GLY A 254 -8.82 1.79 12.31
N GLY A 255 -9.79 1.11 11.72
CA GLY A 255 -9.67 -0.24 11.22
C GLY A 255 -9.98 -1.35 12.23
N GLU A 256 -10.60 -1.03 13.36
CA GLU A 256 -10.98 -2.03 14.37
C GLU A 256 -12.24 -2.81 13.95
N THR A 257 -13.19 -2.10 13.31
CA THR A 257 -14.42 -2.70 12.77
C THR A 257 -14.73 -2.22 11.37
N TRP A 258 -15.51 -3.00 10.61
CA TRP A 258 -15.85 -2.76 9.21
C TRP A 258 -17.37 -2.72 9.03
N THR A 259 -17.87 -1.68 8.36
CA THR A 259 -19.30 -1.43 8.12
C THR A 259 -19.57 -1.11 6.66
N GLY A 260 -20.86 -1.07 6.25
CA GLY A 260 -21.24 -0.68 4.89
C GLY A 260 -20.74 -1.64 3.82
N TRP A 261 -20.58 -2.93 4.18
CA TRP A 261 -20.18 -3.95 3.23
C TRP A 261 -21.09 -3.97 2.00
N ARG A 262 -20.48 -4.04 0.83
CA ARG A 262 -21.19 -4.22 -0.44
C ARG A 262 -20.32 -4.85 -1.53
N ILE A 263 -20.99 -5.35 -2.57
CA ILE A 263 -20.38 -5.69 -3.85
C ILE A 263 -20.17 -4.39 -4.64
N VAL A 264 -19.04 -4.28 -5.32
CA VAL A 264 -18.71 -3.14 -6.20
C VAL A 264 -18.90 -3.59 -7.64
N ASP A 265 -20.08 -3.36 -8.20
CA ASP A 265 -20.51 -3.95 -9.47
C ASP A 265 -19.65 -3.55 -10.68
N ILE A 266 -19.02 -2.38 -10.63
CA ILE A 266 -18.16 -1.90 -11.71
C ILE A 266 -16.73 -2.45 -11.64
N LEU A 267 -16.25 -2.89 -10.45
CA LEU A 267 -14.89 -3.37 -10.29
C LEU A 267 -14.80 -4.89 -10.50
N PRO A 268 -14.15 -5.37 -11.58
CA PRO A 268 -13.95 -6.79 -11.79
C PRO A 268 -13.01 -7.37 -10.73
N ASP A 269 -13.28 -8.61 -10.32
CA ASP A 269 -12.42 -9.38 -9.43
C ASP A 269 -11.57 -10.37 -10.24
N GLY A 270 -10.82 -9.88 -11.22
CA GLY A 270 -10.06 -10.68 -12.17
C GLY A 270 -10.83 -11.05 -13.43
N PRO A 271 -10.31 -11.98 -14.25
CA PRO A 271 -10.95 -12.44 -15.47
C PRO A 271 -12.25 -13.16 -15.15
N GLN A 272 -13.24 -13.05 -16.08
CA GLN A 272 -14.60 -13.51 -15.83
C GLN A 272 -14.84 -14.98 -16.21
N ASP A 273 -13.86 -15.65 -16.81
CA ASP A 273 -13.88 -17.08 -17.21
C ASP A 273 -13.39 -18.03 -16.11
N THR A 274 -13.05 -17.53 -14.92
CA THR A 274 -12.57 -18.31 -13.79
C THR A 274 -13.60 -18.34 -12.67
N ASN A 275 -13.39 -19.23 -11.70
CA ASN A 275 -14.19 -19.28 -10.47
C ASN A 275 -13.44 -18.71 -9.25
N TYR A 276 -12.40 -17.91 -9.46
CA TYR A 276 -11.63 -17.23 -8.44
C TYR A 276 -11.07 -15.93 -9.01
N GLY A 277 -10.96 -14.91 -8.17
CA GLY A 277 -10.52 -13.57 -8.57
C GLY A 277 -9.01 -13.45 -8.77
N CYS A 278 -8.54 -12.20 -8.79
CA CYS A 278 -7.14 -11.84 -8.94
C CYS A 278 -6.74 -10.82 -7.86
N PHE A 279 -5.49 -10.89 -7.36
CA PHE A 279 -4.95 -9.85 -6.51
C PHE A 279 -4.94 -8.51 -7.25
N ALA A 280 -5.20 -7.42 -6.52
CA ALA A 280 -5.45 -6.10 -7.09
C ALA A 280 -4.74 -5.02 -6.29
N GLY A 281 -4.22 -4.01 -6.98
CA GLY A 281 -3.69 -2.80 -6.36
C GLY A 281 -4.79 -1.84 -5.92
N LEU A 282 -4.54 -1.15 -4.81
CA LEU A 282 -5.38 -0.08 -4.28
C LEU A 282 -4.50 1.01 -3.67
N VAL A 283 -4.69 2.26 -4.07
CA VAL A 283 -4.01 3.41 -3.47
C VAL A 283 -4.91 4.63 -3.47
N ARG A 284 -4.85 5.46 -2.41
CA ARG A 284 -5.31 6.84 -2.44
C ARG A 284 -4.14 7.75 -2.84
N LEU A 285 -4.37 8.66 -3.76
CA LEU A 285 -3.36 9.66 -4.09
C LEU A 285 -3.14 10.61 -2.89
N PRO A 286 -1.88 10.94 -2.55
CA PRO A 286 -1.56 11.82 -1.43
C PRO A 286 -1.84 13.29 -1.80
N ILE A 287 -3.11 13.60 -2.02
CA ILE A 287 -3.59 14.93 -2.41
C ILE A 287 -4.44 15.47 -1.27
N ALA A 288 -4.03 16.60 -0.72
CA ALA A 288 -4.70 17.23 0.42
C ALA A 288 -6.20 17.49 0.15
N GLY A 289 -7.05 16.98 1.05
CA GLY A 289 -8.50 17.14 0.98
C GLY A 289 -9.20 16.49 -0.22
N ARG A 290 -8.55 15.51 -0.89
CA ARG A 290 -9.12 14.80 -2.03
C ARG A 290 -9.09 13.29 -1.82
N ASP A 291 -10.22 12.64 -2.04
CA ASP A 291 -10.37 11.19 -1.94
C ASP A 291 -10.34 10.53 -3.32
N ILE A 292 -9.21 10.69 -4.01
CA ILE A 292 -8.98 10.04 -5.31
C ILE A 292 -8.35 8.68 -5.04
N LEU A 293 -9.14 7.61 -5.28
CA LEU A 293 -8.68 6.24 -5.18
C LEU A 293 -8.40 5.65 -6.55
N LEU A 294 -7.37 4.84 -6.64
CA LEU A 294 -7.04 4.03 -7.81
C LEU A 294 -7.12 2.56 -7.47
N TYR A 295 -7.70 1.79 -8.36
CA TYR A 295 -7.80 0.33 -8.30
C TYR A 295 -7.25 -0.29 -9.59
N SER A 296 -6.44 -1.34 -9.50
CA SER A 296 -5.89 -2.02 -10.69
C SER A 296 -6.20 -3.51 -10.70
N ASN A 297 -6.66 -4.04 -11.84
CA ASN A 297 -6.91 -5.47 -12.05
C ASN A 297 -7.01 -5.80 -13.55
N CYS A 298 -7.25 -7.08 -13.87
CA CYS A 298 -7.62 -7.52 -15.21
C CYS A 298 -9.01 -7.00 -15.60
N ASP A 299 -9.12 -6.35 -16.75
CA ASP A 299 -10.40 -6.01 -17.40
C ASP A 299 -10.65 -6.95 -18.59
N SER A 300 -10.91 -8.21 -18.31
CA SER A 300 -10.94 -9.26 -19.33
C SER A 300 -12.10 -10.23 -19.15
N PRO A 301 -12.85 -10.53 -20.21
CA PRO A 301 -13.87 -11.58 -20.18
C PRO A 301 -13.25 -12.97 -20.05
N ALA A 302 -12.01 -13.16 -20.54
CA ALA A 302 -11.32 -14.45 -20.50
C ALA A 302 -9.79 -14.27 -20.35
N GLY A 303 -9.22 -15.05 -19.43
CA GLY A 303 -7.79 -15.08 -19.15
C GLY A 303 -7.27 -13.81 -18.47
N ARG A 304 -6.13 -13.93 -17.83
CA ARG A 304 -5.46 -12.84 -17.11
C ARG A 304 -4.70 -11.95 -18.07
N LYS A 305 -5.34 -10.90 -18.55
CA LYS A 305 -4.83 -9.88 -19.49
C LYS A 305 -5.56 -8.56 -19.30
N ARG A 306 -5.17 -7.53 -20.07
CA ARG A 306 -5.77 -6.20 -20.06
C ARG A 306 -5.72 -5.54 -18.68
N GLY A 307 -4.49 -5.32 -18.17
CA GLY A 307 -4.25 -4.60 -16.93
C GLY A 307 -4.79 -3.18 -17.02
N THR A 308 -5.81 -2.90 -16.23
CA THR A 308 -6.57 -1.65 -16.27
C THR A 308 -6.56 -1.00 -14.88
N VAL A 309 -6.59 0.32 -14.84
CA VAL A 309 -6.74 1.12 -13.63
C VAL A 309 -8.08 1.82 -13.68
N TRP A 310 -8.87 1.69 -12.59
CA TRP A 310 -10.10 2.45 -12.34
C TRP A 310 -9.81 3.58 -11.38
N VAL A 311 -10.55 4.67 -11.51
CA VAL A 311 -10.42 5.89 -10.71
C VAL A 311 -11.76 6.20 -10.04
N SER A 312 -11.71 6.39 -8.73
CA SER A 312 -12.78 6.98 -7.92
C SER A 312 -12.36 8.39 -7.48
N PHE A 313 -13.32 9.31 -7.44
CA PHE A 313 -13.10 10.69 -6.99
C PHE A 313 -13.88 11.02 -5.70
N ASP A 314 -14.54 10.03 -5.11
CA ASP A 314 -15.47 10.17 -3.99
C ASP A 314 -15.24 9.14 -2.87
N GLY A 315 -13.99 8.67 -2.73
CA GLY A 315 -13.60 7.73 -1.68
C GLY A 315 -14.13 6.31 -1.89
N GLY A 316 -14.24 5.86 -3.14
CA GLY A 316 -14.64 4.49 -3.49
C GLY A 316 -16.14 4.27 -3.56
N LYS A 317 -16.96 5.33 -3.53
CA LYS A 317 -18.42 5.23 -3.69
C LYS A 317 -18.79 4.90 -5.13
N THR A 318 -18.18 5.63 -6.09
CA THR A 318 -18.30 5.40 -7.53
C THR A 318 -16.91 5.31 -8.20
N TRP A 319 -16.85 4.69 -9.38
CA TRP A 319 -15.62 4.47 -10.16
C TRP A 319 -15.85 4.87 -11.61
N PRO A 320 -16.05 6.18 -11.89
CA PRO A 320 -16.56 6.68 -13.17
C PRO A 320 -15.59 6.58 -14.33
N LEU A 321 -14.30 6.33 -14.08
CA LEU A 321 -13.27 6.36 -15.09
C LEU A 321 -12.40 5.11 -15.03
N LYS A 322 -11.96 4.59 -16.18
CA LYS A 322 -10.93 3.56 -16.27
C LYS A 322 -9.96 3.83 -17.41
N ARG A 323 -8.74 3.28 -17.32
CA ARG A 323 -7.77 3.32 -18.40
C ARG A 323 -6.96 2.04 -18.50
N LEU A 324 -6.84 1.50 -19.72
CA LEU A 324 -5.97 0.37 -20.02
C LEU A 324 -4.50 0.81 -19.94
N VAL A 325 -3.73 0.12 -19.08
CA VAL A 325 -2.28 0.33 -18.90
C VAL A 325 -1.48 -0.68 -19.74
N TRP A 326 -1.92 -1.94 -19.75
CA TRP A 326 -1.21 -3.02 -20.40
C TRP A 326 -2.17 -4.00 -21.09
N LYS A 327 -2.05 -4.18 -22.41
CA LYS A 327 -2.98 -5.00 -23.22
C LYS A 327 -2.72 -6.51 -23.16
N ASP A 328 -1.44 -6.88 -22.94
CA ASP A 328 -0.95 -8.26 -23.00
C ASP A 328 -1.24 -9.02 -21.68
N PRO A 329 -0.70 -10.23 -21.47
CA PRO A 329 -0.86 -10.96 -20.21
C PRO A 329 -0.56 -10.07 -19.00
N PHE A 330 -1.49 -10.07 -18.07
CA PHE A 330 -1.46 -9.27 -16.85
C PHE A 330 -2.15 -10.05 -15.74
N GLN A 331 -1.51 -10.19 -14.60
CA GLN A 331 -2.06 -10.97 -13.50
C GLN A 331 -2.21 -10.11 -12.24
N TYR A 332 -1.34 -10.32 -11.25
CA TYR A 332 -1.36 -9.59 -10.01
C TYR A 332 -0.73 -8.20 -10.17
N SER A 333 -1.25 -7.24 -9.42
CA SER A 333 -0.74 -5.86 -9.47
C SER A 333 -0.86 -5.18 -8.12
N SER A 334 0.04 -4.25 -7.86
CA SER A 334 0.08 -3.36 -6.70
C SER A 334 0.23 -1.93 -7.18
N LEU A 335 -0.37 -0.99 -6.45
CA LEU A 335 -0.34 0.45 -6.74
C LEU A 335 0.30 1.23 -5.61
N SER A 336 1.07 2.26 -5.94
CA SER A 336 1.55 3.27 -5.00
C SER A 336 1.61 4.64 -5.66
N ALA A 337 1.76 5.70 -4.87
CA ALA A 337 1.83 7.07 -5.36
C ALA A 337 3.08 7.79 -4.82
N GLY A 338 3.61 8.68 -5.63
CA GLY A 338 4.79 9.48 -5.30
C GLY A 338 4.55 10.46 -4.17
N ARG A 339 5.63 10.86 -3.51
CA ARG A 339 5.63 11.74 -2.33
C ARG A 339 5.88 13.18 -2.73
N PRO A 340 5.17 14.16 -2.13
CA PRO A 340 5.43 15.57 -2.34
C PRO A 340 6.89 15.96 -2.07
N GLY A 341 7.45 16.85 -2.88
CA GLY A 341 8.81 17.37 -2.73
C GLY A 341 9.93 16.35 -2.93
N THR A 342 9.67 15.23 -3.61
CA THR A 342 10.66 14.18 -3.91
C THR A 342 10.75 13.89 -5.41
N ALA A 343 11.74 13.08 -5.83
CA ALA A 343 11.86 12.65 -7.23
C ALA A 343 10.63 11.83 -7.73
N SER A 344 9.86 11.27 -6.82
CA SER A 344 8.64 10.50 -7.14
C SER A 344 7.38 11.36 -7.26
N GLU A 345 7.44 12.66 -6.94
CA GLU A 345 6.27 13.54 -6.93
C GLU A 345 5.51 13.53 -8.25
N GLY A 346 4.18 13.43 -8.14
CA GLY A 346 3.26 13.44 -9.29
C GLY A 346 3.24 12.15 -10.11
N TRP A 347 4.04 11.14 -9.75
CA TRP A 347 3.99 9.83 -10.35
C TRP A 347 3.07 8.87 -9.59
N ILE A 348 2.44 7.97 -10.31
CA ILE A 348 1.68 6.83 -9.83
C ILE A 348 2.39 5.59 -10.37
N TYR A 349 2.62 4.62 -9.52
CA TYR A 349 3.35 3.39 -9.85
C TYR A 349 2.43 2.20 -9.80
N MET A 350 2.53 1.32 -10.82
CA MET A 350 1.87 0.01 -10.84
C MET A 350 2.92 -1.06 -11.10
N HIS A 351 3.22 -1.88 -10.09
CA HIS A 351 4.04 -3.07 -10.26
C HIS A 351 3.15 -4.26 -10.54
N PHE A 352 3.41 -5.01 -11.60
CA PHE A 352 2.50 -6.08 -12.05
C PHE A 352 3.22 -7.27 -12.67
N GLU A 353 2.59 -8.43 -12.57
CA GLU A 353 2.98 -9.62 -13.31
C GLU A 353 2.57 -9.46 -14.79
N GLY A 354 3.54 -9.50 -15.67
CA GLY A 354 3.36 -9.48 -17.11
C GLY A 354 3.39 -10.88 -17.71
N ARG A 355 3.98 -10.98 -18.91
CA ARG A 355 4.27 -12.28 -19.53
C ARG A 355 5.44 -12.94 -18.82
N LEU A 356 5.24 -14.20 -18.44
CA LEU A 356 6.25 -15.02 -17.75
C LEU A 356 7.60 -15.08 -18.48
N PRO A 357 8.74 -15.06 -17.81
CA PRO A 357 8.96 -14.95 -16.36
C PRO A 357 9.36 -13.53 -15.93
N GLN A 358 8.55 -12.51 -16.20
CA GLN A 358 8.93 -11.13 -15.97
C GLN A 358 7.81 -10.33 -15.30
N THR A 359 8.19 -9.51 -14.30
CA THR A 359 7.33 -8.42 -13.82
C THR A 359 7.71 -7.11 -14.50
N ARG A 360 6.81 -6.15 -14.44
CA ARG A 360 6.96 -4.81 -15.00
C ARG A 360 6.50 -3.76 -14.01
N VAL A 361 7.08 -2.59 -14.11
CA VAL A 361 6.57 -1.39 -13.47
C VAL A 361 6.08 -0.41 -14.53
N ALA A 362 4.84 0.03 -14.39
CA ALA A 362 4.32 1.19 -15.09
C ALA A 362 4.37 2.39 -14.15
N ARG A 363 4.76 3.57 -14.67
CA ARG A 363 4.59 4.84 -13.99
C ARG A 363 3.84 5.81 -14.90
N PHE A 364 2.89 6.52 -14.33
CA PHE A 364 2.01 7.45 -15.05
C PHE A 364 1.52 8.56 -14.13
N ASN A 365 0.89 9.60 -14.67
CA ASN A 365 0.29 10.66 -13.88
C ASN A 365 -1.24 10.66 -14.01
N LEU A 366 -1.91 11.45 -13.16
CA LEU A 366 -3.37 11.54 -13.15
C LEU A 366 -3.90 12.12 -14.48
N SER A 367 -3.21 13.09 -15.08
CA SER A 367 -3.61 13.61 -16.40
C SER A 367 -3.65 12.51 -17.47
N TRP A 368 -2.73 11.57 -17.42
CA TRP A 368 -2.79 10.40 -18.31
C TRP A 368 -4.03 9.57 -18.01
N LEU A 369 -4.35 9.27 -16.75
CA LEU A 369 -5.56 8.52 -16.39
C LEU A 369 -6.84 9.23 -16.83
N MET A 370 -6.90 10.57 -16.70
CA MET A 370 -8.07 11.37 -17.08
C MET A 370 -8.44 11.29 -18.57
N ALA A 371 -7.53 10.90 -19.44
CA ALA A 371 -7.81 10.62 -20.85
C ALA A 371 -8.29 9.17 -21.10
N GLY A 372 -8.78 8.50 -20.07
CA GLY A 372 -9.37 7.16 -20.14
C GLY A 372 -10.83 7.16 -20.60
N GLU A 373 -11.46 6.01 -20.43
CA GLU A 373 -12.86 5.75 -20.83
C GLU A 373 -13.80 5.92 -19.62
N PRO A 374 -14.97 6.56 -19.80
CA PRO A 374 -16.01 6.56 -18.77
C PRO A 374 -16.56 5.15 -18.58
N THR A 375 -16.88 4.81 -17.33
CA THR A 375 -17.45 3.49 -17.00
C THR A 375 -18.98 3.51 -16.93
N GLY A 376 -19.58 4.69 -16.80
CA GLY A 376 -21.01 4.87 -16.53
C GLY A 376 -21.36 4.85 -15.03
N ASP A 377 -20.40 4.58 -14.14
CA ASP A 377 -20.61 4.56 -12.69
C ASP A 377 -20.28 5.94 -12.08
N GLY A 378 -21.20 6.88 -12.21
CA GLY A 378 -21.05 8.26 -11.76
C GLY A 378 -20.41 9.20 -12.77
N ALA A 379 -20.19 10.44 -12.37
CA ALA A 379 -19.66 11.49 -13.23
C ALA A 379 -18.14 11.63 -13.08
N VAL A 380 -17.45 11.78 -14.20
CA VAL A 380 -16.02 12.15 -14.20
C VAL A 380 -15.93 13.66 -13.94
N PRO A 381 -15.31 14.09 -12.83
CA PRO A 381 -15.22 15.53 -12.52
C PRO A 381 -14.26 16.23 -13.47
N LYS A 382 -14.53 17.50 -13.74
CA LYS A 382 -13.54 18.37 -14.39
C LYS A 382 -12.46 18.72 -13.37
N ILE A 383 -11.29 18.13 -13.53
CA ILE A 383 -10.11 18.45 -12.71
C ILE A 383 -9.33 19.54 -13.45
N GLY A 384 -9.56 20.80 -13.06
CA GLY A 384 -8.76 21.93 -13.54
C GLY A 384 -7.45 22.04 -12.75
N SER A 385 -6.38 22.47 -13.41
CA SER A 385 -5.20 23.01 -12.74
C SER A 385 -5.60 24.32 -12.04
N ARG A 386 -5.71 24.31 -10.73
CA ARG A 386 -5.58 25.52 -9.91
C ARG A 386 -4.26 25.49 -9.22
#